data_4c6b0f4eb04ca12933bfe8810b7624eb
#
_entry.id   4c6b0f4eb04ca12933bfe8810b7624eb
#
_cell.length_a   1.000
_cell.length_b   1.000
_cell.length_c   1.000
_cell.angle_alpha   90.00
_cell.angle_beta   90.00
_cell.angle_gamma   90.00
#
_symmetry.space_group_name_H-M   'P 1'
#
loop_
_entity.id
_entity.type
_entity.pdbx_description
1 polymer ?
#
loop_
_entity_poly.entity_id
_entity_poly.type
_entity_poly.pdbx_seq_one_letter_code
_entity_poly.pdbx_strand_id
1 'polypeptide(L)'
;MEEKEEKKVNTEELKNEASTTVNQVKDTIKNVDIKKDSIETKGFIAELFKDPLGKIKEIVDKENNQYFKYAIIILVIWVVAELISRCFSVGPIWGLSSLGSSLMSVIKATIAPICSILVMSIIVLVMNSKNKKSLTTIITTVTTANIPLVIASVVSILTIFGSSISTITIPFTRLCSAVSIVLMYFTLKSIFGEEKNSEFIKKFALVELVYYIAYIVFSLLNIYI
;
A
#
# COMPACT_ATOMS: atom_id res chain seq x y z
N MET A 1 -6.60 41.16 4.26
CA MET A 1 -5.84 40.17 5.03
C MET A 1 -6.83 39.18 5.53
N GLU A 2 -7.06 38.10 4.76
CA GLU A 2 -7.91 36.98 5.21
C GLU A 2 -7.04 36.03 6.02
N GLU A 3 -7.33 35.92 7.32
CA GLU A 3 -6.75 34.90 8.20
C GLU A 3 -7.14 33.53 7.68
N LYS A 4 -6.15 32.79 7.19
CA LYS A 4 -6.29 31.35 6.94
C LYS A 4 -6.43 30.66 8.29
N GLU A 5 -7.66 30.34 8.70
CA GLU A 5 -7.90 29.35 9.75
C GLU A 5 -7.26 28.01 9.32
N GLU A 6 -6.07 27.72 9.83
CA GLU A 6 -5.53 26.36 9.84
C GLU A 6 -6.42 25.50 10.72
N LYS A 7 -7.32 24.72 10.11
CA LYS A 7 -8.09 23.70 10.81
C LYS A 7 -7.11 22.71 11.43
N LYS A 8 -6.91 22.81 12.75
CA LYS A 8 -6.23 21.78 13.54
C LYS A 8 -6.89 20.44 13.27
N VAL A 9 -6.10 19.46 12.84
CA VAL A 9 -6.54 18.08 12.66
C VAL A 9 -7.05 17.60 14.02
N ASN A 10 -8.34 17.26 14.09
CA ASN A 10 -8.96 16.85 15.34
C ASN A 10 -8.53 15.42 15.67
N THR A 11 -7.74 15.25 16.71
CA THR A 11 -7.22 13.95 17.17
C THR A 11 -8.33 12.95 17.49
N GLU A 12 -9.51 13.41 17.90
CA GLU A 12 -10.67 12.55 18.15
C GLU A 12 -11.30 12.01 16.86
N GLU A 13 -11.37 12.83 15.79
CA GLU A 13 -11.81 12.35 14.46
C GLU A 13 -10.88 11.25 13.94
N LEU A 14 -9.57 11.43 14.05
CA LEU A 14 -8.59 10.42 13.65
C LEU A 14 -8.73 9.11 14.44
N LYS A 15 -8.96 9.17 15.74
CA LYS A 15 -9.20 7.98 16.58
C LYS A 15 -10.47 7.25 16.19
N ASN A 16 -11.55 8.00 15.91
CA ASN A 16 -12.82 7.42 15.50
C ASN A 16 -12.73 6.76 14.12
N GLU A 17 -12.07 7.39 13.15
CA GLU A 17 -11.82 6.80 11.83
C GLU A 17 -10.93 5.55 11.94
N ALA A 18 -9.87 5.58 12.73
CA ALA A 18 -9.03 4.41 12.95
C ALA A 18 -9.82 3.25 13.57
N SER A 19 -10.65 3.52 14.59
CA SER A 19 -11.50 2.51 15.23
C SER A 19 -12.52 1.92 14.25
N THR A 20 -13.17 2.75 13.46
CA THR A 20 -14.12 2.33 12.41
C THR A 20 -13.43 1.45 11.37
N THR A 21 -12.24 1.86 10.92
CA THR A 21 -11.43 1.09 9.95
C THR A 21 -11.04 -0.27 10.51
N VAL A 22 -10.59 -0.35 11.77
CA VAL A 22 -10.25 -1.62 12.42
C VAL A 22 -11.46 -2.57 12.47
N ASN A 23 -12.64 -2.06 12.78
CA ASN A 23 -13.86 -2.86 12.79
C ASN A 23 -14.23 -3.33 11.37
N GLN A 24 -14.12 -2.47 10.37
CA GLN A 24 -14.35 -2.85 8.96
C GLN A 24 -13.35 -3.92 8.48
N VAL A 25 -12.08 -3.84 8.89
CA VAL A 25 -11.08 -4.89 8.59
C VAL A 25 -11.50 -6.22 9.21
N LYS A 26 -11.89 -6.22 10.50
CA LYS A 26 -12.34 -7.44 11.19
C LYS A 26 -13.57 -8.06 10.51
N ASP A 27 -14.55 -7.26 10.16
CA ASP A 27 -15.77 -7.72 9.51
C ASP A 27 -15.49 -8.21 8.08
N THR A 28 -14.60 -7.53 7.36
CA THR A 28 -14.16 -7.96 6.04
C THR A 28 -13.50 -9.33 6.11
N ILE A 29 -12.54 -9.53 7.03
CA ILE A 29 -11.82 -10.80 7.18
C ILE A 29 -12.78 -11.95 7.54
N LYS A 30 -13.76 -11.70 8.41
CA LYS A 30 -14.76 -12.73 8.79
C LYS A 30 -15.65 -13.16 7.63
N ASN A 31 -15.92 -12.25 6.69
CA ASN A 31 -16.87 -12.45 5.59
C ASN A 31 -16.19 -12.76 4.24
N VAL A 32 -14.90 -13.15 4.24
CA VAL A 32 -14.18 -13.54 3.02
C VAL A 32 -14.59 -14.94 2.56
N ASP A 33 -15.18 -15.04 1.39
CA ASP A 33 -15.29 -16.29 0.63
C ASP A 33 -14.10 -16.40 -0.33
N ILE A 34 -13.10 -17.22 0.04
CA ILE A 34 -11.83 -17.30 -0.66
C ILE A 34 -12.02 -17.61 -2.16
N LYS A 35 -12.95 -18.49 -2.54
CA LYS A 35 -13.15 -18.85 -3.94
C LYS A 35 -13.80 -17.71 -4.73
N LYS A 36 -14.91 -17.20 -4.24
CA LYS A 36 -15.65 -16.12 -4.90
C LYS A 36 -14.82 -14.85 -4.97
N ASP A 37 -14.28 -14.43 -3.83
CA ASP A 37 -13.58 -13.14 -3.70
C ASP A 37 -12.24 -13.13 -4.44
N SER A 38 -11.54 -14.26 -4.59
CA SER A 38 -10.33 -14.33 -5.41
C SER A 38 -10.62 -14.14 -6.90
N ILE A 39 -11.74 -14.68 -7.40
CA ILE A 39 -12.17 -14.50 -8.78
C ILE A 39 -12.54 -13.03 -9.04
N GLU A 40 -13.31 -12.44 -8.12
CA GLU A 40 -13.71 -11.05 -8.21
C GLU A 40 -12.50 -10.09 -8.12
N THR A 41 -11.54 -10.36 -7.22
CA THR A 41 -10.29 -9.61 -7.10
C THR A 41 -9.45 -9.69 -8.37
N LYS A 42 -9.38 -10.88 -9.00
CA LYS A 42 -8.71 -11.04 -10.31
C LYS A 42 -9.39 -10.21 -11.40
N GLY A 43 -10.72 -10.21 -11.43
CA GLY A 43 -11.50 -9.34 -12.34
C GLY A 43 -11.20 -7.86 -12.10
N PHE A 44 -11.20 -7.43 -10.84
CA PHE A 44 -10.85 -6.07 -10.44
C PHE A 44 -9.45 -5.65 -10.92
N ILE A 45 -8.44 -6.51 -10.72
CA ILE A 45 -7.07 -6.26 -11.19
C ILE A 45 -7.03 -6.14 -12.72
N ALA A 46 -7.74 -7.02 -13.44
CA ALA A 46 -7.80 -6.97 -14.90
C ALA A 46 -8.46 -5.68 -15.40
N GLU A 47 -9.53 -5.21 -14.75
CA GLU A 47 -10.18 -3.94 -15.06
C GLU A 47 -9.25 -2.74 -14.77
N LEU A 48 -8.52 -2.77 -13.66
CA LEU A 48 -7.53 -1.73 -13.34
C LEU A 48 -6.48 -1.59 -14.44
N PHE A 49 -5.96 -2.69 -14.99
CA PHE A 49 -4.97 -2.60 -16.08
C PHE A 49 -5.56 -2.19 -17.43
N LYS A 50 -6.87 -2.36 -17.65
CA LYS A 50 -7.57 -1.87 -18.85
C LYS A 50 -7.84 -0.37 -18.78
N ASP A 51 -8.30 0.12 -17.63
CA ASP A 51 -8.59 1.53 -17.39
C ASP A 51 -8.17 1.95 -15.98
N PRO A 52 -6.87 2.21 -15.76
CA PRO A 52 -6.34 2.55 -14.45
C PRO A 52 -6.98 3.82 -13.86
N LEU A 53 -7.16 4.83 -14.70
CA LEU A 53 -7.67 6.13 -14.25
C LEU A 53 -9.14 6.08 -13.91
N GLY A 54 -9.96 5.47 -14.76
CA GLY A 54 -11.38 5.29 -14.52
C GLY A 54 -11.62 4.45 -13.27
N LYS A 55 -10.84 3.37 -13.07
CA LYS A 55 -11.00 2.50 -11.90
C LYS A 55 -10.59 3.17 -10.60
N ILE A 56 -9.48 3.91 -10.57
CA ILE A 56 -9.06 4.70 -9.41
C ILE A 56 -10.13 5.73 -9.06
N LYS A 57 -10.63 6.46 -10.06
CA LYS A 57 -11.69 7.45 -9.86
C LYS A 57 -12.97 6.80 -9.32
N GLU A 58 -13.36 5.67 -9.87
CA GLU A 58 -14.52 4.90 -9.40
C GLU A 58 -14.42 4.51 -7.92
N ILE A 59 -13.24 4.06 -7.45
CA ILE A 59 -12.99 3.71 -6.05
C ILE A 59 -13.14 4.94 -5.15
N VAL A 60 -12.58 6.08 -5.57
CA VAL A 60 -12.62 7.33 -4.81
C VAL A 60 -14.04 7.90 -4.73
N ASP A 61 -14.82 7.79 -5.82
CA ASP A 61 -16.16 8.38 -5.89
C ASP A 61 -17.23 7.53 -5.22
N LYS A 62 -17.14 6.20 -5.33
CA LYS A 62 -18.20 5.29 -4.83
C LYS A 62 -18.06 4.90 -3.36
N GLU A 63 -16.86 5.06 -2.77
CA GLU A 63 -16.56 4.67 -1.36
C GLU A 63 -17.14 3.30 -0.95
N ASN A 64 -17.02 2.31 -1.85
CA ASN A 64 -17.68 1.02 -1.72
C ASN A 64 -16.83 0.04 -0.87
N ASN A 65 -17.45 -0.54 0.17
CA ASN A 65 -16.82 -1.58 1.00
C ASN A 65 -16.31 -2.80 0.22
N GLN A 66 -16.86 -3.08 -0.96
CA GLN A 66 -16.39 -4.17 -1.82
C GLN A 66 -14.97 -3.93 -2.31
N TYR A 67 -14.60 -2.70 -2.68
CA TYR A 67 -13.23 -2.37 -3.10
C TYR A 67 -12.25 -2.48 -1.94
N PHE A 68 -12.69 -2.14 -0.73
CA PHE A 68 -11.88 -2.35 0.47
C PHE A 68 -11.59 -3.83 0.72
N LYS A 69 -12.55 -4.73 0.46
CA LYS A 69 -12.36 -6.17 0.52
C LYS A 69 -11.27 -6.65 -0.46
N TYR A 70 -11.30 -6.15 -1.70
CA TYR A 70 -10.24 -6.46 -2.67
C TYR A 70 -8.87 -5.95 -2.24
N ALA A 71 -8.80 -4.75 -1.66
CA ALA A 71 -7.56 -4.21 -1.12
C ALA A 71 -6.97 -5.09 -0.01
N ILE A 72 -7.80 -5.58 0.92
CA ILE A 72 -7.37 -6.51 1.97
C ILE A 72 -6.83 -7.82 1.37
N ILE A 73 -7.51 -8.39 0.38
CA ILE A 73 -7.04 -9.62 -0.28
C ILE A 73 -5.69 -9.39 -0.98
N ILE A 74 -5.53 -8.25 -1.67
CA ILE A 74 -4.29 -7.87 -2.33
C ILE A 74 -3.15 -7.70 -1.30
N LEU A 75 -3.41 -7.06 -0.17
CA LEU A 75 -2.44 -6.94 0.93
C LEU A 75 -2.04 -8.30 1.49
N VAL A 76 -2.98 -9.21 1.69
CA VAL A 76 -2.68 -10.58 2.14
C VAL A 76 -1.80 -11.30 1.13
N ILE A 77 -2.10 -11.21 -0.17
CA ILE A 77 -1.27 -11.78 -1.23
C ILE A 77 0.15 -11.21 -1.17
N TRP A 78 0.28 -9.90 -0.98
CA TRP A 78 1.59 -9.24 -0.89
C TRP A 78 2.40 -9.76 0.32
N VAL A 79 1.78 -9.77 1.50
CA VAL A 79 2.39 -10.27 2.74
C VAL A 79 2.85 -11.73 2.59
N VAL A 80 2.01 -12.59 1.98
CA VAL A 80 2.35 -14.00 1.73
C VAL A 80 3.51 -14.12 0.73
N ALA A 81 3.51 -13.31 -0.33
CA ALA A 81 4.58 -13.30 -1.32
C ALA A 81 5.93 -12.87 -0.69
N GLU A 82 5.92 -11.81 0.13
CA GLU A 82 7.11 -11.37 0.88
C GLU A 82 7.58 -12.45 1.87
N LEU A 83 6.67 -13.06 2.62
CA LEU A 83 7.00 -14.15 3.55
C LEU A 83 7.70 -15.30 2.82
N ILE A 84 7.12 -15.78 1.71
CA ILE A 84 7.71 -16.86 0.91
C ILE A 84 9.09 -16.44 0.40
N SER A 85 9.20 -15.28 -0.24
CA SER A 85 10.46 -14.78 -0.79
C SER A 85 11.55 -14.69 0.29
N ARG A 86 11.22 -14.20 1.49
CA ARG A 86 12.19 -14.05 2.59
C ARG A 86 12.57 -15.38 3.24
N CYS A 87 11.60 -16.28 3.45
CA CYS A 87 11.92 -17.60 4.01
C CYS A 87 12.93 -18.36 3.15
N PHE A 88 12.85 -18.24 1.84
CA PHE A 88 13.79 -18.90 0.93
C PHE A 88 15.11 -18.13 0.76
N SER A 89 15.11 -16.81 0.93
CA SER A 89 16.32 -15.98 0.82
C SER A 89 17.27 -16.15 2.01
N VAL A 90 16.74 -16.54 3.19
CA VAL A 90 17.54 -16.70 4.41
C VAL A 90 18.42 -17.95 4.38
N GLY A 91 18.34 -18.79 3.38
CA GLY A 91 19.17 -19.99 3.24
C GLY A 91 19.07 -20.98 4.43
N PRO A 92 19.65 -22.15 4.37
CA PRO A 92 19.68 -23.06 5.51
C PRO A 92 20.49 -22.42 6.64
N ILE A 93 19.81 -22.06 7.73
CA ILE A 93 20.41 -21.41 8.89
C ILE A 93 21.18 -22.47 9.68
N TRP A 94 22.48 -22.56 9.47
CA TRP A 94 23.37 -23.51 10.11
C TRP A 94 23.96 -22.95 11.44
N GLY A 95 23.13 -22.35 12.30
CA GLY A 95 23.56 -21.92 13.61
C GLY A 95 22.42 -21.41 14.48
N LEU A 96 22.21 -22.00 15.63
CA LEU A 96 21.16 -21.64 16.60
C LEU A 96 21.25 -20.18 17.08
N SER A 97 22.45 -19.58 17.08
CA SER A 97 22.67 -18.20 17.50
C SER A 97 22.15 -17.14 16.50
N SER A 98 21.99 -17.49 15.22
CA SER A 98 21.49 -16.60 14.17
C SER A 98 19.98 -16.73 13.89
N LEU A 99 19.34 -17.79 14.45
CA LEU A 99 17.92 -18.09 14.22
C LEU A 99 17.01 -16.96 14.67
N GLY A 100 17.22 -16.39 15.84
CA GLY A 100 16.37 -15.34 16.38
C GLY A 100 16.44 -14.04 15.59
N SER A 101 17.63 -13.62 15.17
CA SER A 101 17.81 -12.41 14.35
C SER A 101 17.27 -12.59 12.94
N SER A 102 17.44 -13.77 12.35
CA SER A 102 16.92 -14.09 11.02
C SER A 102 15.39 -14.18 11.02
N LEU A 103 14.78 -14.80 12.04
CA LEU A 103 13.32 -14.87 12.18
C LEU A 103 12.72 -13.47 12.36
N MET A 104 13.33 -12.63 13.21
CA MET A 104 12.88 -11.26 13.40
C MET A 104 12.97 -10.44 12.10
N SER A 105 14.03 -10.62 11.31
CA SER A 105 14.17 -9.97 10.01
C SER A 105 13.07 -10.40 9.03
N VAL A 106 12.76 -11.69 8.97
CA VAL A 106 11.66 -12.21 8.15
C VAL A 106 10.32 -11.61 8.56
N ILE A 107 10.00 -11.60 9.87
CA ILE A 107 8.76 -11.04 10.39
C ILE A 107 8.66 -9.54 10.02
N LYS A 108 9.71 -8.76 10.28
CA LYS A 108 9.73 -7.32 9.97
C LYS A 108 9.49 -7.07 8.47
N ALA A 109 10.22 -7.77 7.61
CA ALA A 109 10.08 -7.62 6.17
C ALA A 109 8.69 -8.05 5.65
N THR A 110 8.06 -9.05 6.29
CA THR A 110 6.72 -9.51 5.94
C THR A 110 5.64 -8.50 6.29
N ILE A 111 5.81 -7.75 7.38
CA ILE A 111 4.87 -6.72 7.82
C ILE A 111 5.08 -5.39 7.08
N ALA A 112 6.26 -5.17 6.50
CA ALA A 112 6.63 -3.92 5.84
C ALA A 112 5.59 -3.39 4.83
N PRO A 113 5.00 -4.20 3.92
CA PRO A 113 3.97 -3.73 3.00
C PRO A 113 2.75 -3.11 3.71
N ILE A 114 2.30 -3.72 4.81
CA ILE A 114 1.16 -3.21 5.58
C ILE A 114 1.53 -1.87 6.22
N CYS A 115 2.70 -1.80 6.86
CA CYS A 115 3.19 -0.56 7.47
C CYS A 115 3.33 0.56 6.43
N SER A 116 3.88 0.25 5.26
CA SER A 116 4.04 1.19 4.15
C SER A 116 2.69 1.77 3.70
N ILE A 117 1.70 0.92 3.44
CA ILE A 117 0.35 1.35 3.04
C ILE A 117 -0.31 2.20 4.13
N LEU A 118 -0.20 1.79 5.39
CA LEU A 118 -0.79 2.54 6.51
C LEU A 118 -0.14 3.91 6.69
N VAL A 119 1.20 3.98 6.67
CA VAL A 119 1.94 5.26 6.79
C VAL A 119 1.56 6.20 5.65
N MET A 120 1.59 5.72 4.40
CA MET A 120 1.19 6.52 3.25
C MET A 120 -0.28 6.99 3.36
N SER A 121 -1.19 6.10 3.78
CA SER A 121 -2.61 6.44 3.93
C SER A 121 -2.85 7.48 5.02
N ILE A 122 -2.11 7.43 6.13
CA ILE A 122 -2.20 8.43 7.20
C ILE A 122 -1.68 9.78 6.71
N ILE A 123 -0.55 9.81 5.99
CA ILE A 123 -0.01 11.05 5.41
C ILE A 123 -1.04 11.69 4.48
N VAL A 124 -1.63 10.89 3.57
CA VAL A 124 -2.66 11.35 2.64
C VAL A 124 -3.90 11.85 3.38
N LEU A 125 -4.36 11.14 4.40
CA LEU A 125 -5.52 11.53 5.21
C LEU A 125 -5.30 12.89 5.89
N VAL A 126 -4.13 13.10 6.52
CA VAL A 126 -3.78 14.36 7.17
C VAL A 126 -3.70 15.52 6.17
N MET A 127 -3.18 15.26 4.98
CA MET A 127 -3.05 16.29 3.93
C MET A 127 -4.35 16.54 3.15
N ASN A 128 -5.32 15.62 3.24
CA ASN A 128 -6.62 15.72 2.53
C ASN A 128 -7.72 16.36 3.38
N SER A 129 -7.40 17.34 4.21
CA SER A 129 -8.37 17.98 5.12
C SER A 129 -9.56 18.65 4.41
N LYS A 130 -9.47 18.94 3.12
CA LYS A 130 -10.52 19.61 2.33
C LYS A 130 -11.58 18.66 1.77
N ASN A 131 -11.17 17.50 1.29
CA ASN A 131 -12.04 16.55 0.54
C ASN A 131 -12.34 15.29 1.36
N LYS A 132 -12.74 15.40 2.58
CA LYS A 132 -13.06 14.34 3.58
C LYS A 132 -13.33 12.94 3.01
N LYS A 133 -12.30 12.29 2.44
CA LYS A 133 -12.37 10.89 2.04
C LYS A 133 -12.10 10.00 3.25
N SER A 134 -12.83 8.90 3.37
CA SER A 134 -12.65 7.97 4.49
C SER A 134 -11.27 7.29 4.44
N LEU A 135 -10.73 6.94 5.59
CA LEU A 135 -9.46 6.23 5.68
C LEU A 135 -9.49 4.90 4.90
N THR A 136 -10.63 4.20 4.89
CA THR A 136 -10.81 2.97 4.12
C THR A 136 -10.71 3.20 2.61
N THR A 137 -11.27 4.30 2.10
CA THR A 137 -11.14 4.69 0.69
C THR A 137 -9.68 5.01 0.35
N ILE A 138 -8.98 5.73 1.23
CA ILE A 138 -7.56 6.07 1.03
C ILE A 138 -6.71 4.79 1.05
N ILE A 139 -6.89 3.89 2.02
CA ILE A 139 -6.17 2.60 2.06
C ILE A 139 -6.45 1.80 0.79
N THR A 140 -7.69 1.73 0.35
CA THR A 140 -8.07 1.00 -0.86
C THR A 140 -7.35 1.55 -2.09
N THR A 141 -7.36 2.86 -2.28
CA THR A 141 -6.74 3.49 -3.45
C THR A 141 -5.22 3.41 -3.41
N VAL A 142 -4.60 3.62 -2.25
CA VAL A 142 -3.15 3.46 -2.06
C VAL A 142 -2.72 2.01 -2.30
N THR A 143 -3.47 1.03 -1.79
CA THR A 143 -3.21 -0.40 -2.07
C THR A 143 -3.35 -0.69 -3.56
N THR A 144 -4.38 -0.15 -4.22
CA THR A 144 -4.61 -0.32 -5.65
C THR A 144 -3.44 0.24 -6.49
N ALA A 145 -2.91 1.40 -6.13
CA ALA A 145 -1.73 1.99 -6.78
C ALA A 145 -0.47 1.12 -6.63
N ASN A 146 -0.39 0.31 -5.59
CA ASN A 146 0.75 -0.58 -5.33
C ASN A 146 0.57 -2.01 -5.89
N ILE A 147 -0.50 -2.32 -6.62
CA ILE A 147 -0.69 -3.63 -7.27
C ILE A 147 0.52 -4.04 -8.14
N PRO A 148 1.17 -3.15 -8.92
CA PRO A 148 2.38 -3.54 -9.64
C PRO A 148 3.49 -4.06 -8.72
N LEU A 149 3.66 -3.49 -7.52
CA LEU A 149 4.64 -3.99 -6.54
C LEU A 149 4.26 -5.35 -5.99
N VAL A 150 2.97 -5.61 -5.77
CA VAL A 150 2.47 -6.93 -5.38
C VAL A 150 2.83 -7.97 -6.44
N ILE A 151 2.63 -7.65 -7.72
CA ILE A 151 3.01 -8.52 -8.83
C ILE A 151 4.53 -8.74 -8.86
N ALA A 152 5.31 -7.68 -8.63
CA ALA A 152 6.77 -7.80 -8.55
C ALA A 152 7.21 -8.73 -7.41
N SER A 153 6.59 -8.63 -6.23
CA SER A 153 6.89 -9.52 -5.10
C SER A 153 6.54 -10.97 -5.41
N VAL A 154 5.41 -11.23 -6.08
CA VAL A 154 5.03 -12.58 -6.53
C VAL A 154 6.04 -13.12 -7.55
N VAL A 155 6.45 -12.31 -8.52
CA VAL A 155 7.45 -12.70 -9.53
C VAL A 155 8.82 -12.92 -8.89
N SER A 156 9.17 -12.17 -7.86
CA SER A 156 10.43 -12.33 -7.12
C SER A 156 10.56 -13.68 -6.44
N ILE A 157 9.46 -14.39 -6.17
CA ILE A 157 9.49 -15.77 -5.66
C ILE A 157 10.25 -16.69 -6.63
N LEU A 158 10.21 -16.41 -7.92
CA LEU A 158 10.91 -17.22 -8.93
C LEU A 158 12.44 -17.22 -8.74
N THR A 159 13.01 -16.25 -8.03
CA THR A 159 14.45 -16.21 -7.71
C THR A 159 14.90 -17.40 -6.87
N ILE A 160 13.96 -18.10 -6.22
CA ILE A 160 14.21 -19.35 -5.49
C ILE A 160 14.82 -20.44 -6.41
N PHE A 161 14.45 -20.43 -7.70
CA PHE A 161 14.90 -21.42 -8.68
C PHE A 161 16.28 -21.14 -9.25
N GLY A 162 16.93 -20.05 -8.87
CA GLY A 162 18.31 -19.75 -9.24
C GLY A 162 18.64 -18.27 -9.37
N SER A 163 19.88 -17.92 -9.07
CA SER A 163 20.37 -16.53 -9.13
C SER A 163 20.30 -15.92 -10.54
N SER A 164 20.38 -16.73 -11.60
CA SER A 164 20.25 -16.26 -12.99
C SER A 164 18.88 -15.62 -13.26
N ILE A 165 17.83 -16.01 -12.51
CA ILE A 165 16.49 -15.45 -12.65
C ILE A 165 16.46 -14.00 -12.11
N SER A 166 17.35 -13.65 -11.19
CA SER A 166 17.43 -12.28 -10.67
C SER A 166 17.75 -11.25 -11.75
N THR A 167 18.44 -11.65 -12.83
CA THR A 167 18.72 -10.80 -13.99
C THR A 167 17.44 -10.32 -14.67
N ILE A 168 16.36 -11.09 -14.60
CA ILE A 168 15.06 -10.74 -15.18
C ILE A 168 14.16 -10.06 -14.12
N THR A 169 14.16 -10.57 -12.89
CA THR A 169 13.25 -10.07 -11.84
C THR A 169 13.61 -8.68 -11.38
N ILE A 170 14.91 -8.32 -11.34
CA ILE A 170 15.34 -6.96 -10.93
C ILE A 170 14.82 -5.87 -11.89
N PRO A 171 15.04 -5.94 -13.23
CA PRO A 171 14.48 -4.97 -14.16
C PRO A 171 12.94 -4.93 -14.10
N PHE A 172 12.29 -6.10 -13.96
CA PHE A 172 10.86 -6.18 -13.85
C PHE A 172 10.34 -5.47 -12.58
N THR A 173 10.98 -5.66 -11.43
CA THR A 173 10.62 -4.96 -10.18
C THR A 173 10.78 -3.45 -10.33
N ARG A 174 11.83 -2.98 -11.00
CA ARG A 174 12.03 -1.54 -11.28
C ARG A 174 10.92 -0.98 -12.17
N LEU A 175 10.51 -1.73 -13.20
CA LEU A 175 9.37 -1.35 -14.05
C LEU A 175 8.09 -1.25 -13.22
N CYS A 176 7.79 -2.26 -12.39
CA CYS A 176 6.63 -2.26 -11.51
C CYS A 176 6.64 -1.08 -10.53
N SER A 177 7.83 -0.72 -9.99
CA SER A 177 7.97 0.45 -9.12
C SER A 177 7.65 1.75 -9.86
N ALA A 178 8.15 1.91 -11.09
CA ALA A 178 7.84 3.09 -11.91
C ALA A 178 6.33 3.20 -12.21
N VAL A 179 5.69 2.08 -12.56
CA VAL A 179 4.23 2.03 -12.81
C VAL A 179 3.46 2.36 -11.53
N SER A 180 3.89 1.85 -10.37
CA SER A 180 3.25 2.14 -9.07
C SER A 180 3.31 3.64 -8.74
N ILE A 181 4.44 4.31 -8.98
CA ILE A 181 4.58 5.77 -8.79
C ILE A 181 3.59 6.53 -9.67
N VAL A 182 3.45 6.14 -10.94
CA VAL A 182 2.49 6.76 -11.86
C VAL A 182 1.06 6.56 -11.38
N LEU A 183 0.71 5.34 -10.95
CA LEU A 183 -0.63 5.07 -10.38
C LEU A 183 -0.85 5.85 -9.08
N MET A 184 0.17 6.00 -8.24
CA MET A 184 0.10 6.80 -7.01
C MET A 184 -0.17 8.28 -7.33
N TYR A 185 0.49 8.83 -8.35
CA TYR A 185 0.23 10.19 -8.81
C TYR A 185 -1.26 10.38 -9.18
N PHE A 186 -1.84 9.46 -9.94
CA PHE A 186 -3.25 9.54 -10.32
C PHE A 186 -4.19 9.31 -9.13
N THR A 187 -3.82 8.40 -8.22
CA THR A 187 -4.55 8.14 -6.98
C THR A 187 -4.64 9.41 -6.13
N LEU A 188 -3.50 10.07 -5.88
CA LEU A 188 -3.47 11.29 -5.09
C LEU A 188 -4.23 12.44 -5.80
N LYS A 189 -4.14 12.52 -7.13
CA LYS A 189 -4.89 13.49 -7.90
C LYS A 189 -6.41 13.28 -7.77
N SER A 190 -6.87 12.05 -7.76
CA SER A 190 -8.29 11.71 -7.55
C SER A 190 -8.75 12.01 -6.12
N ILE A 191 -7.91 11.75 -5.11
CA ILE A 191 -8.23 12.00 -3.70
C ILE A 191 -8.27 13.50 -3.39
N PHE A 192 -7.28 14.27 -3.86
CA PHE A 192 -7.20 15.72 -3.60
C PHE A 192 -8.21 16.53 -4.44
N GLY A 193 -8.77 15.93 -5.50
CA GLY A 193 -9.75 16.59 -6.36
C GLY A 193 -9.15 17.56 -7.37
N GLU A 194 -10.00 18.43 -7.93
CA GLU A 194 -9.60 19.39 -8.97
C GLU A 194 -8.80 20.55 -8.36
N GLU A 195 -7.51 20.40 -8.32
CA GLU A 195 -6.57 21.48 -8.01
C GLU A 195 -5.79 21.90 -9.26
N LYS A 196 -5.29 23.14 -9.25
CA LYS A 196 -4.36 23.58 -10.30
C LYS A 196 -3.15 22.65 -10.32
N ASN A 197 -2.73 22.21 -11.50
CA ASN A 197 -1.63 21.24 -11.62
C ASN A 197 -0.36 21.64 -10.84
N SER A 198 -0.03 22.93 -10.77
CA SER A 198 1.13 23.42 -10.02
C SER A 198 0.99 23.23 -8.50
N GLU A 199 -0.22 23.40 -7.94
CA GLU A 199 -0.50 23.20 -6.51
C GLU A 199 -0.52 21.70 -6.19
N PHE A 200 -1.14 20.89 -7.06
CA PHE A 200 -1.16 19.45 -6.92
C PHE A 200 0.26 18.86 -6.95
N ILE A 201 1.13 19.27 -7.88
CA ILE A 201 2.53 18.78 -7.95
C ILE A 201 3.28 19.08 -6.65
N LYS A 202 3.08 20.27 -6.05
CA LYS A 202 3.69 20.60 -4.75
C LYS A 202 3.19 19.68 -3.64
N LYS A 203 1.88 19.38 -3.60
CA LYS A 203 1.29 18.47 -2.61
C LYS A 203 1.79 17.03 -2.82
N PHE A 204 1.82 16.57 -4.07
CA PHE A 204 2.36 15.27 -4.40
C PHE A 204 3.82 15.13 -3.94
N ALA A 205 4.67 16.10 -4.29
CA ALA A 205 6.06 16.12 -3.86
C ALA A 205 6.20 16.16 -2.33
N LEU A 206 5.32 16.88 -1.63
CA LEU A 206 5.32 16.93 -0.17
C LEU A 206 4.90 15.59 0.45
N VAL A 207 3.87 14.92 -0.09
CA VAL A 207 3.46 13.58 0.35
C VAL A 207 4.61 12.59 0.22
N GLU A 208 5.24 12.55 -0.96
CA GLU A 208 6.39 11.67 -1.22
C GLU A 208 7.58 11.99 -0.32
N LEU A 209 7.88 13.27 -0.10
CA LEU A 209 8.96 13.69 0.79
C LEU A 209 8.70 13.26 2.25
N VAL A 210 7.50 13.49 2.77
CA VAL A 210 7.13 13.11 4.14
C VAL A 210 7.15 11.58 4.28
N TYR A 211 6.66 10.84 3.26
CA TYR A 211 6.74 9.39 3.24
C TYR A 211 8.20 8.90 3.23
N TYR A 212 9.08 9.53 2.45
CA TYR A 212 10.49 9.18 2.40
C TYR A 212 11.22 9.47 3.73
N ILE A 213 10.89 10.59 4.40
CA ILE A 213 11.39 10.90 5.74
C ILE A 213 10.92 9.83 6.75
N ALA A 214 9.64 9.46 6.70
CA ALA A 214 9.11 8.38 7.54
C ALA A 214 9.86 7.06 7.28
N TYR A 215 10.08 6.71 6.02
CA TYR A 215 10.87 5.54 5.64
C TYR A 215 12.27 5.56 6.26
N ILE A 216 12.99 6.69 6.21
CA ILE A 216 14.32 6.83 6.82
C ILE A 216 14.24 6.63 8.34
N VAL A 217 13.29 7.28 9.01
CA VAL A 217 13.11 7.19 10.47
C VAL A 217 12.82 5.74 10.88
N PHE A 218 11.90 5.08 10.21
CA PHE A 218 11.57 3.68 10.49
C PHE A 218 12.76 2.75 10.20
N SER A 219 13.51 3.01 9.14
CA SER A 219 14.73 2.25 8.82
C SER A 219 15.78 2.40 9.92
N LEU A 220 16.00 3.61 10.44
CA LEU A 220 16.91 3.86 11.57
C LEU A 220 16.47 3.14 12.86
N LEU A 221 15.17 2.97 13.05
CA LEU A 221 14.59 2.21 14.15
C LEU A 221 14.58 0.69 13.90
N ASN A 222 15.18 0.23 12.79
CA ASN A 222 15.09 -1.16 12.33
C ASN A 222 13.65 -1.67 12.14
N ILE A 223 12.73 -0.78 11.83
CA ILE A 223 11.36 -1.08 11.43
C ILE A 223 11.30 -0.85 9.92
N TYR A 224 11.13 -1.94 9.15
CA TYR A 224 10.99 -1.84 7.70
C TYR A 224 9.55 -1.43 7.34
N ILE A 225 9.42 -0.41 6.48
CA ILE A 225 8.14 0.03 5.88
C ILE A 225 8.22 0.03 4.36
#